data_1c5299dbf2a397a070a0a57d695d65a0
#
_entry.id   1c5299dbf2a397a070a0a57d695d65a0
#
_cell.length_a   1.000
_cell.length_b   1.000
_cell.length_c   1.000
_cell.angle_alpha   90.00
_cell.angle_beta   90.00
_cell.angle_gamma   90.00
#
_symmetry.space_group_name_H-M   'P 1'
#
loop_
_entity.id
_entity.type
_entity.pdbx_description
1 polymer ?
#
loop_
_entity_poly.entity_id
_entity_poly.type
_entity_poly.pdbx_seq_one_letter_code
_entity_poly.pdbx_strand_id
1 'polypeptide(L)'
;MSSIESICIVGIGDDGMEGLTASTVAIINQAELLIGPRALTESFEKYLDVAWDPGSDYEALAERLDSSIDQKVVVLAAGDPLFYGTARFLCDKIGKSRIRVIPNVSTMQLAFARVKENWDDAYLTDLGNQTIDHAVQKIRSAQRVGLFTTRDNTPQALAAGLLAARIDYFTAYVCENLGSPDERVTSGTLEEIAAYSFDSLNVMILIRHDSAPDRPTEMIGKRLFGNPDEMFLQTKPKRGLITSCEVRCMVLA
;
A
#
# COMPACT_ATOMS: atom_id res chain seq x y z
N MET A 1 -31.53 -10.66 17.72
CA MET A 1 -31.33 -11.62 16.63
C MET A 1 -29.92 -11.37 16.11
N SER A 2 -28.99 -12.31 16.34
CA SER A 2 -27.63 -12.16 15.77
C SER A 2 -27.78 -12.24 14.26
N SER A 3 -27.36 -11.21 13.56
CA SER A 3 -27.21 -11.21 12.11
C SER A 3 -26.29 -12.38 11.73
N ILE A 4 -26.79 -13.34 10.95
CA ILE A 4 -25.97 -14.43 10.45
C ILE A 4 -24.98 -13.80 9.48
N GLU A 5 -23.71 -13.80 9.86
CA GLU A 5 -22.61 -13.44 8.95
C GLU A 5 -22.57 -14.50 7.85
N SER A 6 -23.27 -14.24 6.75
CA SER A 6 -23.44 -15.20 5.65
C SER A 6 -22.25 -15.15 4.66
N ILE A 7 -21.50 -14.05 4.66
CA ILE A 7 -20.39 -13.81 3.74
C ILE A 7 -19.09 -13.71 4.55
N CYS A 8 -18.10 -14.53 4.22
CA CYS A 8 -16.78 -14.46 4.81
C CYS A 8 -15.76 -14.04 3.75
N ILE A 9 -15.07 -12.91 3.97
CA ILE A 9 -13.96 -12.48 3.10
C ILE A 9 -12.67 -12.94 3.76
N VAL A 10 -11.92 -13.80 3.09
CA VAL A 10 -10.70 -14.43 3.60
C VAL A 10 -9.49 -13.91 2.83
N GLY A 11 -8.54 -13.36 3.56
CA GLY A 11 -7.24 -13.01 3.05
C GLY A 11 -6.37 -14.25 2.83
N ILE A 12 -5.74 -14.33 1.67
CA ILE A 12 -4.76 -15.38 1.33
C ILE A 12 -3.40 -14.70 1.24
N GLY A 13 -2.43 -15.19 2.02
CA GLY A 13 -1.04 -14.73 1.98
C GLY A 13 -0.29 -15.27 0.77
N ASP A 14 0.97 -14.92 0.69
CA ASP A 14 1.93 -15.41 -0.31
C ASP A 14 2.19 -16.92 -0.22
N ASP A 15 2.03 -17.48 0.97
CA ASP A 15 2.13 -18.91 1.27
C ASP A 15 0.83 -19.71 0.92
N GLY A 16 -0.17 -19.05 0.37
CA GLY A 16 -1.40 -19.67 -0.11
C GLY A 16 -2.15 -20.42 1.01
N MET A 17 -2.46 -21.71 0.76
CA MET A 17 -3.17 -22.56 1.73
C MET A 17 -2.33 -22.87 2.98
N GLU A 18 -1.02 -22.95 2.86
CA GLU A 18 -0.13 -23.36 3.97
C GLU A 18 -0.13 -22.34 5.10
N GLY A 19 -0.30 -21.05 4.80
CA GLY A 19 -0.40 -19.97 5.78
C GLY A 19 -1.77 -19.83 6.44
N LEU A 20 -2.76 -20.62 6.03
CA LEU A 20 -4.09 -20.53 6.61
C LEU A 20 -4.16 -21.32 7.93
N THR A 21 -4.86 -20.74 8.91
CA THR A 21 -5.16 -21.47 10.14
C THR A 21 -6.16 -22.61 9.84
N ALA A 22 -6.13 -23.69 10.64
CA ALA A 22 -7.09 -24.79 10.52
C ALA A 22 -8.56 -24.32 10.59
N SER A 23 -8.84 -23.28 11.38
CA SER A 23 -10.18 -22.69 11.47
C SER A 23 -10.57 -21.95 10.19
N THR A 24 -9.65 -21.26 9.53
CA THR A 24 -9.90 -20.58 8.25
C THR A 24 -10.14 -21.63 7.13
N VAL A 25 -9.31 -22.67 7.08
CA VAL A 25 -9.51 -23.79 6.13
C VAL A 25 -10.88 -24.45 6.34
N ALA A 26 -11.31 -24.67 7.59
CA ALA A 26 -12.63 -25.21 7.88
C ALA A 26 -13.78 -24.32 7.38
N ILE A 27 -13.65 -23.00 7.49
CA ILE A 27 -14.63 -22.04 6.96
C ILE A 27 -14.71 -22.14 5.44
N ILE A 28 -13.57 -22.16 4.76
CA ILE A 28 -13.53 -22.31 3.29
C ILE A 28 -14.16 -23.64 2.87
N ASN A 29 -13.82 -24.73 3.54
CA ASN A 29 -14.36 -26.07 3.22
C ASN A 29 -15.88 -26.21 3.46
N GLN A 30 -16.48 -25.36 4.29
CA GLN A 30 -17.92 -25.33 4.54
C GLN A 30 -18.68 -24.37 3.62
N ALA A 31 -17.98 -23.63 2.75
CA ALA A 31 -18.62 -22.75 1.81
C ALA A 31 -19.44 -23.52 0.78
N GLU A 32 -20.56 -22.94 0.38
CA GLU A 32 -21.43 -23.43 -0.71
C GLU A 32 -21.10 -22.71 -2.02
N LEU A 33 -20.49 -21.52 -1.91
CA LEU A 33 -20.00 -20.74 -3.03
C LEU A 33 -18.64 -20.15 -2.67
N LEU A 34 -17.65 -20.37 -3.54
CA LEU A 34 -16.32 -19.77 -3.45
C LEU A 34 -16.15 -18.75 -4.57
N ILE A 35 -15.73 -17.54 -4.22
CA ILE A 35 -15.54 -16.43 -5.15
C ILE A 35 -14.11 -15.89 -4.98
N GLY A 36 -13.45 -15.60 -6.07
CA GLY A 36 -12.13 -14.96 -6.02
C GLY A 36 -11.35 -15.12 -7.31
N PRO A 37 -10.22 -14.42 -7.43
CA PRO A 37 -9.31 -14.56 -8.56
C PRO A 37 -8.94 -16.03 -8.77
N ARG A 38 -8.91 -16.46 -10.02
CA ARG A 38 -8.62 -17.84 -10.38
C ARG A 38 -7.32 -18.36 -9.75
N ALA A 39 -6.28 -17.52 -9.73
CA ALA A 39 -5.01 -17.87 -9.11
C ALA A 39 -5.12 -18.25 -7.62
N LEU A 40 -6.11 -17.71 -6.89
CA LEU A 40 -6.36 -18.07 -5.49
C LEU A 40 -7.28 -19.28 -5.36
N THR A 41 -8.28 -19.42 -6.24
CA THR A 41 -9.28 -20.48 -6.15
C THR A 41 -8.75 -21.82 -6.63
N GLU A 42 -7.77 -21.86 -7.52
CA GLU A 42 -7.15 -23.10 -8.06
C GLU A 42 -6.51 -23.97 -6.97
N SER A 43 -6.10 -23.40 -5.85
CA SER A 43 -5.57 -24.14 -4.70
C SER A 43 -6.64 -24.96 -3.93
N PHE A 44 -7.92 -24.75 -4.24
CA PHE A 44 -9.03 -25.41 -3.55
C PHE A 44 -9.77 -26.37 -4.51
N GLU A 45 -9.24 -27.58 -4.68
CA GLU A 45 -9.72 -28.60 -5.65
C GLU A 45 -11.24 -28.81 -5.62
N LYS A 46 -11.85 -28.76 -4.43
CA LYS A 46 -13.30 -28.91 -4.25
C LYS A 46 -14.13 -27.91 -5.06
N TYR A 47 -13.57 -26.75 -5.39
CA TYR A 47 -14.28 -25.62 -6.02
C TYR A 47 -13.86 -25.34 -7.45
N LEU A 48 -12.97 -26.15 -8.06
CA LEU A 48 -12.43 -25.90 -9.40
C LEU A 48 -13.50 -25.67 -10.46
N ASP A 49 -14.63 -26.40 -10.36
CA ASP A 49 -15.71 -26.35 -11.33
C ASP A 49 -16.80 -25.31 -11.01
N VAL A 50 -16.83 -24.79 -9.77
CA VAL A 50 -17.92 -23.94 -9.27
C VAL A 50 -17.45 -22.59 -8.73
N ALA A 51 -16.14 -22.39 -8.65
CA ALA A 51 -15.60 -21.09 -8.24
C ALA A 51 -15.89 -20.04 -9.30
N TRP A 52 -16.28 -18.85 -8.84
CA TRP A 52 -16.55 -17.72 -9.70
C TRP A 52 -15.47 -16.65 -9.54
N ASP A 53 -14.92 -16.22 -10.66
CA ASP A 53 -13.96 -15.10 -10.71
C ASP A 53 -14.68 -13.86 -11.24
N PRO A 54 -14.86 -12.81 -10.40
CA PRO A 54 -15.50 -11.57 -10.81
C PRO A 54 -14.60 -10.70 -11.70
N GLY A 55 -13.32 -11.04 -11.86
CA GLY A 55 -12.32 -10.18 -12.48
C GLY A 55 -12.22 -8.84 -11.74
N SER A 56 -12.38 -7.74 -12.47
CA SER A 56 -12.44 -6.37 -11.92
C SER A 56 -13.86 -5.81 -11.77
N ASP A 57 -14.89 -6.63 -11.98
CA ASP A 57 -16.30 -6.21 -11.88
C ASP A 57 -16.82 -6.36 -10.44
N TYR A 58 -16.56 -5.34 -9.63
CA TYR A 58 -16.99 -5.30 -8.23
C TYR A 58 -18.50 -5.08 -8.07
N GLU A 59 -19.18 -4.46 -9.03
CA GLU A 59 -20.64 -4.31 -8.98
C GLU A 59 -21.32 -5.67 -9.21
N ALA A 60 -20.90 -6.45 -10.22
CA ALA A 60 -21.38 -7.81 -10.43
C ALA A 60 -21.09 -8.71 -9.22
N LEU A 61 -19.93 -8.53 -8.57
CA LEU A 61 -19.61 -9.22 -7.31
C LEU A 61 -20.63 -8.88 -6.21
N ALA A 62 -20.92 -7.60 -6.00
CA ALA A 62 -21.87 -7.17 -4.98
C ALA A 62 -23.29 -7.70 -5.25
N GLU A 63 -23.76 -7.65 -6.49
CA GLU A 63 -25.08 -8.18 -6.90
C GLU A 63 -25.15 -9.70 -6.67
N ARG A 64 -24.10 -10.44 -7.01
CA ARG A 64 -24.02 -11.88 -6.78
C ARG A 64 -24.11 -12.23 -5.31
N LEU A 65 -23.37 -11.50 -4.46
CA LEU A 65 -23.38 -11.69 -3.02
C LEU A 65 -24.73 -11.32 -2.39
N ASP A 66 -25.36 -10.27 -2.88
CA ASP A 66 -26.69 -9.86 -2.39
C ASP A 66 -27.78 -10.89 -2.73
N SER A 67 -27.66 -11.54 -3.88
CA SER A 67 -28.57 -12.63 -4.27
C SER A 67 -28.33 -13.97 -3.55
N SER A 68 -27.24 -14.09 -2.78
CA SER A 68 -26.83 -15.34 -2.10
C SER A 68 -27.11 -15.32 -0.59
N ILE A 69 -28.21 -14.73 -0.15
CA ILE A 69 -28.52 -14.45 1.26
C ILE A 69 -28.54 -15.73 2.13
N ASP A 70 -29.02 -16.83 1.58
CA ASP A 70 -29.20 -18.11 2.29
C ASP A 70 -28.01 -19.08 2.10
N GLN A 71 -26.94 -18.64 1.43
CA GLN A 71 -25.76 -19.45 1.16
C GLN A 71 -24.58 -19.05 2.03
N LYS A 72 -23.72 -20.01 2.40
CA LYS A 72 -22.41 -19.76 2.98
C LYS A 72 -21.42 -19.40 1.89
N VAL A 73 -21.15 -18.11 1.77
CA VAL A 73 -20.25 -17.60 0.72
C VAL A 73 -18.90 -17.28 1.31
N VAL A 74 -17.84 -17.72 0.65
CA VAL A 74 -16.46 -17.28 0.93
C VAL A 74 -15.91 -16.53 -0.27
N VAL A 75 -15.40 -15.32 -0.01
CA VAL A 75 -14.69 -14.50 -1.00
C VAL A 75 -13.20 -14.52 -0.64
N LEU A 76 -12.36 -14.96 -1.57
CA LEU A 76 -10.91 -14.95 -1.41
C LEU A 76 -10.33 -13.63 -1.93
N ALA A 77 -9.43 -13.04 -1.17
CA ALA A 77 -8.71 -11.84 -1.54
C ALA A 77 -7.21 -11.99 -1.19
N ALA A 78 -6.33 -11.33 -1.93
CA ALA A 78 -4.90 -11.37 -1.63
C ALA A 78 -4.60 -10.55 -0.35
N GLY A 79 -3.79 -11.09 0.54
CA GLY A 79 -3.29 -10.43 1.74
C GLY A 79 -4.37 -9.99 2.71
N ASP A 80 -4.41 -8.70 3.05
CA ASP A 80 -5.45 -8.12 3.90
C ASP A 80 -6.58 -7.53 3.04
N PRO A 81 -7.81 -8.10 3.10
CA PRO A 81 -8.93 -7.63 2.30
C PRO A 81 -9.38 -6.19 2.57
N LEU A 82 -9.01 -5.62 3.72
CA LEU A 82 -9.33 -4.24 4.08
C LEU A 82 -8.23 -3.25 3.71
N PHE A 83 -7.05 -3.73 3.39
CA PHE A 83 -5.93 -2.88 3.01
C PHE A 83 -5.87 -2.70 1.48
N TYR A 84 -6.46 -1.64 0.96
CA TYR A 84 -6.67 -1.38 -0.48
C TYR A 84 -7.40 -2.52 -1.23
N GLY A 85 -8.11 -3.36 -0.48
CA GLY A 85 -8.79 -4.54 -0.98
C GLY A 85 -10.30 -4.37 -1.16
N THR A 86 -10.92 -5.42 -1.65
CA THR A 86 -12.33 -5.50 -2.04
C THR A 86 -13.30 -5.36 -0.87
N ALA A 87 -12.86 -5.69 0.36
CA ALA A 87 -13.75 -5.79 1.52
C ALA A 87 -14.40 -4.45 1.88
N ARG A 88 -13.70 -3.33 1.71
CA ARG A 88 -14.27 -2.00 1.98
C ARG A 88 -15.47 -1.74 1.08
N PHE A 89 -15.32 -1.96 -0.22
CA PHE A 89 -16.40 -1.78 -1.19
C PHE A 89 -17.62 -2.66 -0.85
N LEU A 90 -17.37 -3.94 -0.57
CA LEU A 90 -18.44 -4.87 -0.22
C LEU A 90 -19.14 -4.50 1.08
N CYS A 91 -18.41 -4.07 2.10
CA CYS A 91 -19.00 -3.58 3.35
C CYS A 91 -19.92 -2.36 3.14
N ASP A 92 -19.56 -1.47 2.24
CA ASP A 92 -20.36 -0.28 1.93
C ASP A 92 -21.61 -0.63 1.10
N LYS A 93 -21.53 -1.61 0.21
CA LYS A 93 -22.64 -2.04 -0.67
C LYS A 93 -23.63 -2.99 0.02
N ILE A 94 -23.13 -4.00 0.72
CA ILE A 94 -23.93 -5.11 1.26
C ILE A 94 -24.29 -4.90 2.74
N GLY A 95 -23.49 -4.12 3.45
CA GLY A 95 -23.63 -3.85 4.87
C GLY A 95 -22.70 -4.70 5.75
N LYS A 96 -22.01 -4.03 6.66
CA LYS A 96 -20.98 -4.60 7.55
C LYS A 96 -21.49 -5.76 8.41
N SER A 97 -22.76 -5.77 8.78
CA SER A 97 -23.37 -6.80 9.65
C SER A 97 -23.49 -8.18 8.99
N ARG A 98 -23.39 -8.25 7.66
CA ARG A 98 -23.46 -9.51 6.87
C ARG A 98 -22.08 -10.08 6.54
N ILE A 99 -21.02 -9.30 6.78
CA ILE A 99 -19.68 -9.62 6.32
C ILE A 99 -18.78 -9.88 7.53
N ARG A 100 -18.09 -11.01 7.48
CA ARG A 100 -16.95 -11.32 8.34
C ARG A 100 -15.68 -11.21 7.52
N VAL A 101 -14.65 -10.52 8.03
CA VAL A 101 -13.33 -10.43 7.39
C VAL A 101 -12.31 -11.19 8.21
N ILE A 102 -11.54 -12.04 7.55
CA ILE A 102 -10.38 -12.74 8.11
C ILE A 102 -9.16 -12.24 7.33
N PRO A 103 -8.35 -11.32 7.90
CA PRO A 103 -7.17 -10.79 7.23
C PRO A 103 -6.03 -11.81 7.21
N ASN A 104 -5.11 -11.60 6.28
CA ASN A 104 -3.80 -12.23 6.26
C ASN A 104 -2.71 -11.18 6.07
N VAL A 105 -1.44 -11.59 6.05
CA VAL A 105 -0.31 -10.69 5.82
C VAL A 105 -0.42 -10.07 4.43
N SER A 106 -0.40 -8.73 4.36
CA SER A 106 -0.44 -8.01 3.09
C SER A 106 0.94 -7.95 2.44
N THR A 107 0.99 -7.79 1.12
CA THR A 107 2.26 -7.55 0.40
C THR A 107 3.00 -6.31 0.88
N MET A 108 2.29 -5.30 1.39
CA MET A 108 2.89 -4.13 2.03
C MET A 108 3.64 -4.51 3.31
N GLN A 109 3.04 -5.35 4.17
CA GLN A 109 3.70 -5.84 5.39
C GLN A 109 4.92 -6.69 5.05
N LEU A 110 4.82 -7.56 4.03
CA LEU A 110 5.96 -8.34 3.55
C LEU A 110 7.09 -7.42 3.06
N ALA A 111 6.77 -6.40 2.28
CA ALA A 111 7.76 -5.45 1.78
C ALA A 111 8.53 -4.78 2.92
N PHE A 112 7.82 -4.22 3.93
CA PHE A 112 8.47 -3.63 5.09
C PHE A 112 9.30 -4.65 5.90
N ALA A 113 8.84 -5.91 6.01
CA ALA A 113 9.60 -6.98 6.64
C ALA A 113 10.90 -7.31 5.87
N ARG A 114 10.87 -7.31 4.53
CA ARG A 114 12.06 -7.56 3.70
C ARG A 114 13.11 -6.46 3.84
N VAL A 115 12.67 -5.18 3.90
CA VAL A 115 13.58 -4.04 4.11
C VAL A 115 13.93 -3.81 5.58
N LYS A 116 13.27 -4.51 6.53
CA LYS A 116 13.49 -4.44 7.98
C LYS A 116 13.24 -3.05 8.56
N GLU A 117 12.22 -2.38 8.05
CA GLU A 117 11.78 -1.08 8.52
C GLU A 117 10.42 -1.18 9.21
N ASN A 118 10.19 -0.34 10.22
CA ASN A 118 8.87 -0.20 10.81
C ASN A 118 7.97 0.66 9.89
N TRP A 119 6.67 0.53 10.03
CA TRP A 119 5.67 1.20 9.18
C TRP A 119 4.53 1.87 9.96
N ASP A 120 4.70 1.97 11.28
CA ASP A 120 3.72 2.58 12.19
C ASP A 120 3.48 4.08 11.92
N ASP A 121 4.48 4.81 11.40
CA ASP A 121 4.42 6.21 10.99
C ASP A 121 4.50 6.41 9.45
N ALA A 122 4.45 5.32 8.67
CA ALA A 122 4.61 5.39 7.23
C ALA A 122 3.39 6.00 6.53
N TYR A 123 3.63 6.81 5.51
CA TYR A 123 2.61 7.19 4.54
C TYR A 123 2.38 6.02 3.58
N LEU A 124 1.23 5.36 3.72
CA LEU A 124 0.85 4.22 2.89
C LEU A 124 -0.13 4.67 1.82
N THR A 125 0.08 4.24 0.57
CA THR A 125 -0.78 4.64 -0.53
C THR A 125 -0.77 3.65 -1.70
N ASP A 126 -1.72 3.85 -2.64
CA ASP A 126 -1.84 3.11 -3.89
C ASP A 126 -1.87 4.11 -5.05
N LEU A 127 -0.96 3.95 -6.00
CA LEU A 127 -0.86 4.80 -7.20
C LEU A 127 -1.94 4.49 -8.25
N GLY A 128 -2.74 3.45 -8.07
CA GLY A 128 -3.88 3.15 -8.94
C GLY A 128 -5.00 4.18 -8.85
N ASN A 129 -5.08 4.89 -7.71
CA ASN A 129 -6.19 5.81 -7.42
C ASN A 129 -5.76 7.27 -7.36
N GLN A 130 -4.54 7.62 -7.78
CA GLN A 130 -4.02 8.99 -7.75
C GLN A 130 -2.95 9.23 -8.80
N THR A 131 -2.69 10.51 -9.07
CA THR A 131 -1.60 10.91 -9.97
C THR A 131 -0.24 10.90 -9.26
N ILE A 132 0.85 10.71 -10.02
CA ILE A 132 2.22 10.81 -9.50
C ILE A 132 2.46 12.16 -8.84
N ASP A 133 2.01 13.26 -9.44
CA ASP A 133 2.19 14.61 -8.88
C ASP A 133 1.56 14.75 -7.49
N HIS A 134 0.36 14.18 -7.28
CA HIS A 134 -0.27 14.20 -5.97
C HIS A 134 0.52 13.36 -4.95
N ALA A 135 0.98 12.17 -5.34
CA ALA A 135 1.81 11.33 -4.50
C ALA A 135 3.13 12.03 -4.11
N VAL A 136 3.82 12.65 -5.07
CA VAL A 136 5.06 13.41 -4.86
C VAL A 136 4.89 14.50 -3.78
N GLN A 137 3.75 15.23 -3.80
CA GLN A 137 3.49 16.27 -2.78
C GLN A 137 3.35 15.67 -1.36
N LYS A 138 2.74 14.49 -1.24
CA LYS A 138 2.58 13.80 0.05
C LYS A 138 3.88 13.17 0.54
N ILE A 139 4.63 12.55 -0.37
CA ILE A 139 5.92 11.90 -0.08
C ILE A 139 6.94 12.90 0.45
N ARG A 140 6.93 14.13 -0.05
CA ARG A 140 7.89 15.18 0.33
C ARG A 140 8.09 15.35 1.84
N SER A 141 7.05 15.23 2.64
CA SER A 141 7.07 15.42 4.10
C SER A 141 7.14 14.11 4.90
N ALA A 142 6.98 12.96 4.25
CA ALA A 142 6.98 11.67 4.91
C ALA A 142 8.39 11.23 5.32
N GLN A 143 8.50 10.49 6.41
CA GLN A 143 9.75 9.84 6.84
C GLN A 143 9.89 8.47 6.16
N ARG A 144 8.80 7.74 6.09
CA ARG A 144 8.68 6.43 5.44
C ARG A 144 7.47 6.43 4.55
N VAL A 145 7.58 5.77 3.41
CA VAL A 145 6.50 5.63 2.45
C VAL A 145 6.43 4.19 1.99
N GLY A 146 5.23 3.64 1.96
CA GLY A 146 4.95 2.38 1.29
C GLY A 146 3.86 2.60 0.24
N LEU A 147 4.09 2.15 -0.99
CA LEU A 147 3.13 2.37 -2.06
C LEU A 147 3.03 1.18 -3.01
N PHE A 148 1.81 0.88 -3.40
CA PHE A 148 1.53 0.02 -4.54
C PHE A 148 1.70 0.81 -5.83
N THR A 149 2.42 0.24 -6.79
CA THR A 149 2.56 0.81 -8.12
C THR A 149 1.60 0.13 -9.10
N THR A 150 1.49 0.68 -10.29
CA THR A 150 0.67 0.14 -11.37
C THR A 150 1.48 0.07 -12.66
N ARG A 151 0.89 -0.49 -13.71
CA ARG A 151 1.52 -0.51 -15.05
C ARG A 151 1.75 0.89 -15.61
N ASP A 152 0.87 1.84 -15.28
CA ASP A 152 0.93 3.23 -15.76
C ASP A 152 1.75 4.11 -14.81
N ASN A 153 1.63 3.88 -13.50
CA ASN A 153 2.36 4.60 -12.45
C ASN A 153 3.43 3.68 -11.85
N THR A 154 4.52 3.50 -12.59
CA THR A 154 5.62 2.59 -12.26
C THR A 154 6.58 3.16 -11.20
N PRO A 155 7.43 2.34 -10.56
CA PRO A 155 8.49 2.82 -9.68
C PRO A 155 9.41 3.83 -10.35
N GLN A 156 9.76 3.60 -11.63
CA GLN A 156 10.62 4.50 -12.42
C GLN A 156 9.96 5.86 -12.63
N ALA A 157 8.67 5.87 -12.99
CA ALA A 157 7.93 7.10 -13.21
C ALA A 157 7.80 7.93 -11.92
N LEU A 158 7.56 7.27 -10.79
CA LEU A 158 7.53 7.93 -9.49
C LEU A 158 8.91 8.49 -9.11
N ALA A 159 9.98 7.71 -9.27
CA ALA A 159 11.33 8.16 -8.98
C ALA A 159 11.72 9.37 -9.84
N ALA A 160 11.41 9.34 -11.13
CA ALA A 160 11.61 10.48 -12.02
C ALA A 160 10.79 11.73 -11.59
N GLY A 161 9.53 11.54 -11.16
CA GLY A 161 8.68 12.62 -10.64
C GLY A 161 9.23 13.24 -9.36
N LEU A 162 9.77 12.41 -8.44
CA LEU A 162 10.43 12.90 -7.22
C LEU A 162 11.67 13.72 -7.55
N LEU A 163 12.53 13.23 -8.43
CA LEU A 163 13.74 13.93 -8.87
C LEU A 163 13.41 15.27 -9.58
N ALA A 164 12.40 15.29 -10.44
CA ALA A 164 11.93 16.51 -11.09
C ALA A 164 11.43 17.55 -10.06
N ALA A 165 10.86 17.08 -8.95
CA ALA A 165 10.45 17.92 -7.84
C ALA A 165 11.59 18.27 -6.85
N ARG A 166 12.84 17.89 -7.18
CA ARG A 166 14.04 18.05 -6.33
C ARG A 166 13.92 17.33 -4.97
N ILE A 167 13.35 16.17 -4.99
CA ILE A 167 13.22 15.24 -3.87
C ILE A 167 14.19 14.10 -4.18
N ASP A 168 15.42 14.19 -3.70
CA ASP A 168 16.53 13.26 -3.95
C ASP A 168 17.05 12.58 -2.66
N TYR A 169 16.34 12.81 -1.55
CA TYR A 169 16.78 12.44 -0.21
C TYR A 169 16.08 11.19 0.35
N PHE A 170 15.73 10.26 -0.51
CA PHE A 170 15.18 8.95 -0.15
C PHE A 170 16.08 7.84 -0.66
N THR A 171 16.27 6.81 0.17
CA THR A 171 16.64 5.48 -0.32
C THR A 171 15.36 4.78 -0.75
N ALA A 172 15.37 4.25 -1.96
CA ALA A 172 14.22 3.53 -2.51
C ALA A 172 14.48 2.02 -2.51
N TYR A 173 13.44 1.26 -2.20
CA TYR A 173 13.39 -0.19 -2.33
C TYR A 173 12.21 -0.55 -3.20
N VAL A 174 12.44 -1.42 -4.19
CA VAL A 174 11.37 -2.01 -5.00
C VAL A 174 11.34 -3.50 -4.71
N CYS A 175 10.25 -3.96 -4.14
CA CYS A 175 10.01 -5.34 -3.75
C CYS A 175 9.06 -5.97 -4.77
N GLU A 176 9.58 -6.89 -5.57
CA GLU A 176 8.88 -7.53 -6.69
C GLU A 176 8.50 -8.96 -6.33
N ASN A 177 7.35 -9.41 -6.80
CA ASN A 177 6.88 -10.79 -6.72
C ASN A 177 7.00 -11.40 -5.30
N LEU A 178 6.73 -10.58 -4.29
CA LEU A 178 6.87 -10.97 -2.88
C LEU A 178 6.16 -12.28 -2.59
N GLY A 179 6.86 -13.18 -1.90
CA GLY A 179 6.39 -14.50 -1.52
C GLY A 179 6.48 -15.56 -2.62
N SER A 180 6.86 -15.20 -3.83
CA SER A 180 7.08 -16.16 -4.92
C SER A 180 8.54 -16.59 -5.02
N PRO A 181 8.85 -17.69 -5.75
CA PRO A 181 10.24 -18.08 -6.03
C PRO A 181 11.04 -17.00 -6.77
N ASP A 182 10.37 -16.09 -7.46
CA ASP A 182 10.96 -14.99 -8.21
C ASP A 182 10.99 -13.67 -7.41
N GLU A 183 10.84 -13.76 -6.08
CA GLU A 183 10.94 -12.61 -5.18
C GLU A 183 12.27 -11.88 -5.35
N ARG A 184 12.20 -10.57 -5.55
CA ARG A 184 13.38 -9.72 -5.68
C ARG A 184 13.19 -8.42 -4.94
N VAL A 185 14.20 -8.01 -4.18
CA VAL A 185 14.27 -6.69 -3.54
C VAL A 185 15.45 -5.92 -4.12
N THR A 186 15.16 -4.84 -4.82
CA THR A 186 16.16 -3.93 -5.38
C THR A 186 16.18 -2.65 -4.56
N SER A 187 17.37 -2.23 -4.11
CA SER A 187 17.54 -0.98 -3.36
C SER A 187 18.51 -0.05 -4.08
N GLY A 188 18.29 1.25 -3.99
CA GLY A 188 19.17 2.24 -4.60
C GLY A 188 18.71 3.67 -4.39
N THR A 189 19.41 4.59 -5.03
CA THR A 189 19.00 5.99 -5.11
C THR A 189 17.81 6.13 -6.06
N LEU A 190 17.14 7.28 -6.02
CA LEU A 190 16.03 7.54 -6.96
C LEU A 190 16.49 7.57 -8.42
N GLU A 191 17.73 8.02 -8.69
CA GLU A 191 18.33 8.01 -10.02
C GLU A 191 18.53 6.58 -10.54
N GLU A 192 19.02 5.67 -9.69
CA GLU A 192 19.20 4.27 -10.04
C GLU A 192 17.84 3.61 -10.31
N ILE A 193 16.86 3.83 -9.45
CA ILE A 193 15.50 3.29 -9.63
C ILE A 193 14.84 3.84 -10.90
N ALA A 194 15.02 5.11 -11.22
CA ALA A 194 14.48 5.71 -12.44
C ALA A 194 15.05 5.10 -13.72
N ALA A 195 16.27 4.55 -13.66
CA ALA A 195 16.95 3.92 -14.80
C ALA A 195 16.69 2.42 -14.93
N TYR A 196 16.07 1.79 -13.95
CA TYR A 196 15.82 0.34 -13.92
C TYR A 196 14.45 -0.02 -14.52
N SER A 197 14.24 -1.32 -14.77
CA SER A 197 12.94 -1.89 -15.19
C SER A 197 12.49 -2.89 -14.13
N PHE A 198 11.23 -2.83 -13.75
CA PHE A 198 10.64 -3.67 -12.70
C PHE A 198 9.40 -4.41 -13.21
N ASP A 199 9.12 -5.56 -12.62
CA ASP A 199 7.89 -6.30 -12.86
C ASP A 199 6.66 -5.51 -12.37
N SER A 200 5.49 -5.78 -12.94
CA SER A 200 4.26 -5.05 -12.63
C SER A 200 3.72 -5.31 -11.22
N LEU A 201 4.04 -6.46 -10.63
CA LEU A 201 3.65 -6.82 -9.26
C LEU A 201 4.76 -6.39 -8.30
N ASN A 202 4.68 -5.16 -7.82
CA ASN A 202 5.68 -4.66 -6.89
C ASN A 202 5.10 -3.70 -5.85
N VAL A 203 5.86 -3.56 -4.76
CA VAL A 203 5.67 -2.55 -3.72
C VAL A 203 6.94 -1.72 -3.67
N MET A 204 6.81 -0.40 -3.72
CA MET A 204 7.93 0.51 -3.53
C MET A 204 7.92 1.08 -2.11
N ILE A 205 9.07 1.05 -1.45
CA ILE A 205 9.29 1.65 -0.15
C ILE A 205 10.33 2.77 -0.30
N LEU A 206 10.04 3.91 0.33
CA LEU A 206 10.96 5.04 0.38
C LEU A 206 11.28 5.35 1.84
N ILE A 207 12.57 5.41 2.15
CA ILE A 207 13.08 5.77 3.48
C ILE A 207 13.85 7.06 3.37
N ARG A 208 13.39 8.07 4.10
CA ARG A 208 14.02 9.40 4.10
C ARG A 208 15.37 9.35 4.79
N HIS A 209 16.37 10.01 4.22
CA HIS A 209 17.67 10.15 4.84
C HIS A 209 17.58 11.05 6.09
N ASP A 210 18.22 10.66 7.18
CA ASP A 210 18.25 11.43 8.43
C ASP A 210 18.85 12.83 8.26
N SER A 211 19.74 13.01 7.30
CA SER A 211 20.38 14.28 6.94
C SER A 211 19.50 15.19 6.08
N ALA A 212 18.35 14.69 5.59
CA ALA A 212 17.48 15.49 4.73
C ALA A 212 16.86 16.67 5.47
N PRO A 213 16.83 17.87 4.85
CA PRO A 213 16.21 19.02 5.47
C PRO A 213 14.73 18.79 5.74
N ASP A 214 14.28 19.21 6.92
CA ASP A 214 12.86 19.25 7.27
C ASP A 214 12.22 20.40 6.45
N ARG A 215 11.50 20.05 5.38
CA ARG A 215 10.86 21.05 4.51
C ARG A 215 9.34 20.87 4.56
N PRO A 216 8.63 21.68 5.35
CA PRO A 216 7.17 21.67 5.31
C PRO A 216 6.67 21.98 3.90
N THR A 217 5.72 21.19 3.41
CA THR A 217 5.14 21.33 2.05
C THR A 217 4.57 22.73 1.80
N GLU A 218 4.08 23.39 2.86
CA GLU A 218 3.48 24.72 2.84
C GLU A 218 4.48 25.84 2.53
N MET A 219 5.77 25.56 2.71
CA MET A 219 6.84 26.56 2.58
C MET A 219 7.51 26.55 1.20
N ILE A 220 7.11 25.61 0.31
CA ILE A 220 7.71 25.47 -1.01
C ILE A 220 7.33 26.67 -1.88
N GLY A 221 8.33 27.40 -2.35
CA GLY A 221 8.15 28.57 -3.22
C GLY A 221 7.77 29.88 -2.51
N LYS A 222 7.59 29.87 -1.19
CA LYS A 222 7.33 31.09 -0.40
C LYS A 222 8.64 31.68 0.12
N ARG A 223 9.21 32.63 -0.62
CA ARG A 223 10.41 33.41 -0.24
C ARG A 223 10.07 34.91 -0.07
N LEU A 224 9.23 35.23 0.91
CA LEU A 224 8.91 36.66 1.11
C LEU A 224 10.00 37.41 1.89
N PHE A 225 10.68 36.78 2.85
CA PHE A 225 11.69 37.38 3.70
C PHE A 225 12.82 36.41 4.09
N GLY A 226 13.48 35.81 3.09
CA GLY A 226 14.48 34.77 3.32
C GLY A 226 13.87 33.40 3.54
N ASN A 227 14.72 32.41 3.75
CA ASN A 227 14.27 31.05 4.04
C ASN A 227 13.86 30.92 5.51
N PRO A 228 12.69 30.37 5.84
CA PRO A 228 12.31 30.09 7.23
C PRO A 228 13.27 29.09 7.89
N ASP A 229 13.25 29.03 9.22
CA ASP A 229 14.20 28.22 9.99
C ASP A 229 14.06 26.71 9.70
N GLU A 230 12.85 26.27 9.34
CA GLU A 230 12.53 24.88 9.00
C GLU A 230 13.18 24.40 7.68
N MET A 231 13.64 25.35 6.84
CA MET A 231 14.35 25.05 5.59
C MET A 231 15.81 24.64 5.79
N PHE A 232 16.32 24.76 7.01
CA PHE A 232 17.70 24.44 7.34
C PHE A 232 17.76 23.13 8.13
N LEU A 233 18.83 22.36 7.91
CA LEU A 233 19.14 21.19 8.72
C LEU A 233 19.29 21.60 10.19
N GLN A 234 18.49 20.98 11.04
CA GLN A 234 18.54 21.20 12.48
C GLN A 234 18.66 19.87 13.21
N THR A 235 19.39 19.84 14.33
CA THR A 235 19.45 18.68 15.20
C THR A 235 18.10 18.44 15.89
N LYS A 236 17.77 17.19 16.15
CA LYS A 236 16.59 16.82 16.96
C LYS A 236 17.05 16.51 18.40
N PRO A 237 16.42 17.11 19.44
CA PRO A 237 15.41 18.18 19.38
C PRO A 237 15.99 19.51 18.88
N LYS A 238 15.17 20.35 18.24
CA LYS A 238 15.56 21.68 17.73
C LYS A 238 16.11 22.51 18.86
N ARG A 239 17.37 22.93 18.76
CA ARG A 239 18.09 23.65 19.84
C ARG A 239 18.51 25.08 19.46
N GLY A 240 17.89 25.66 18.43
CA GLY A 240 18.21 27.02 18.00
C GLY A 240 19.66 27.22 17.53
N LEU A 241 20.23 26.22 16.85
CA LEU A 241 21.60 26.24 16.35
C LEU A 241 21.80 27.09 15.10
N ILE A 242 20.75 27.70 14.58
CA ILE A 242 20.82 28.62 13.45
C ILE A 242 20.32 30.01 13.89
N THR A 243 20.85 31.04 13.25
CA THR A 243 20.34 32.39 13.42
C THR A 243 18.88 32.45 12.95
N SER A 244 18.00 33.03 13.76
CA SER A 244 16.57 33.09 13.43
C SER A 244 16.29 33.80 12.10
N CYS A 245 15.16 33.47 11.46
CA CYS A 245 14.78 34.02 10.17
C CYS A 245 14.78 35.56 10.17
N GLU A 246 14.26 36.18 11.24
CA GLU A 246 14.21 37.64 11.40
C GLU A 246 15.59 38.27 11.38
N VAL A 247 16.53 37.66 12.10
CA VAL A 247 17.93 38.17 12.16
C VAL A 247 18.62 37.95 10.82
N ARG A 248 18.42 36.81 10.16
CA ARG A 248 18.98 36.57 8.82
C ARG A 248 18.45 37.57 7.79
N CYS A 249 17.15 37.90 7.83
CA CYS A 249 16.58 38.93 6.96
C CYS A 249 17.18 40.29 7.16
N MET A 250 17.45 40.69 8.41
CA MET A 250 18.09 41.99 8.72
C MET A 250 19.55 42.07 8.30
N VAL A 251 20.27 40.95 8.30
CA VAL A 251 21.70 40.91 7.94
C VAL A 251 21.91 40.87 6.43
N LEU A 252 20.93 40.32 5.66
CA LEU A 252 21.02 40.15 4.21
C LEU A 252 20.27 41.22 3.42
N ALA A 253 19.61 42.17 4.09
CA ALA A 253 18.96 43.32 3.49
C ALA A 253 19.94 44.52 3.43
#